data_888b87f6c75009821282c5ea41fcf3de
#
_entry.id   888b87f6c75009821282c5ea41fcf3de
#
_cell.length_a   1.000
_cell.length_b   1.000
_cell.length_c   1.000
_cell.angle_alpha   90.00
_cell.angle_beta   90.00
_cell.angle_gamma   90.00
#
_symmetry.space_group_name_H-M   'P 1'
#
loop_
_entity.id
_entity.type
_entity.pdbx_description
1 polymer ?
#
loop_
_entity_poly.entity_id
_entity_poly.type
_entity_poly.pdbx_seq_one_letter_code
_entity_poly.pdbx_strand_id
1 'polypeptide(L)'
;MRIRVSAAASAALLIAFATHAGAADAEHGKALFAPCAACHTDRADALGPNLKGVFGRKSAALDDYRYSNAMKRANLVWDDENLRAYIRDPQGKVKGNRMPYGGMNDGKDVDDVVAYLKTLK
;
A
#
# COMPACT_ATOMS: atom_id res chain seq x y z
N MET A 1 -15.66 65.87 33.15
CA MET A 1 -14.95 64.63 33.51
C MET A 1 -15.45 63.52 32.55
N ARG A 2 -14.67 63.19 31.52
CA ARG A 2 -15.09 62.20 30.51
C ARG A 2 -14.29 60.91 30.75
N ILE A 3 -14.99 59.90 31.16
CA ILE A 3 -14.41 58.58 31.38
C ILE A 3 -14.31 57.86 30.02
N ARG A 4 -13.10 57.61 29.55
CA ARG A 4 -12.86 56.79 28.37
C ARG A 4 -12.77 55.31 28.81
N VAL A 5 -13.76 54.54 28.42
CA VAL A 5 -13.72 53.08 28.57
C VAL A 5 -12.97 52.49 27.39
N SER A 6 -11.77 51.98 27.60
CA SER A 6 -11.01 51.25 26.59
C SER A 6 -11.51 49.80 26.55
N ALA A 7 -12.14 49.44 25.45
CA ALA A 7 -12.49 48.07 25.19
C ALA A 7 -11.23 47.31 24.76
N ALA A 8 -10.77 46.37 25.60
CA ALA A 8 -9.71 45.45 25.25
C ALA A 8 -10.34 44.32 24.42
N ALA A 9 -10.01 44.27 23.13
CA ALA A 9 -10.37 43.18 22.27
C ALA A 9 -9.45 41.99 22.53
N SER A 10 -9.95 40.97 23.21
CA SER A 10 -9.25 39.69 23.37
C SER A 10 -9.38 38.89 22.07
N ALA A 11 -8.30 38.84 21.29
CA ALA A 11 -8.21 37.94 20.14
C ALA A 11 -8.01 36.51 20.64
N ALA A 12 -9.05 35.69 20.54
CA ALA A 12 -8.95 34.26 20.80
C ALA A 12 -8.25 33.60 19.62
N LEU A 13 -7.02 33.13 19.85
CA LEU A 13 -6.25 32.35 18.86
C LEU A 13 -6.84 30.94 18.80
N LEU A 14 -7.65 30.66 17.78
CA LEU A 14 -8.14 29.32 17.48
C LEU A 14 -6.98 28.51 16.89
N ILE A 15 -6.36 27.68 17.72
CA ILE A 15 -5.40 26.66 17.26
C ILE A 15 -6.22 25.55 16.65
N ALA A 16 -6.30 25.51 15.32
CA ALA A 16 -6.87 24.39 14.60
C ALA A 16 -5.89 23.20 14.74
N PHE A 17 -6.24 22.22 15.55
CA PHE A 17 -5.57 20.92 15.50
C PHE A 17 -5.97 20.25 14.20
N ALA A 18 -5.09 20.31 13.20
CA ALA A 18 -5.22 19.49 12.02
C ALA A 18 -5.03 18.03 12.47
N THR A 19 -6.12 17.28 12.54
CA THR A 19 -6.06 15.81 12.69
C THR A 19 -5.48 15.27 11.37
N HIS A 20 -4.20 15.02 11.36
CA HIS A 20 -3.58 14.28 10.28
C HIS A 20 -4.10 12.85 10.37
N ALA A 21 -5.07 12.47 9.51
CA ALA A 21 -5.26 11.07 9.17
C ALA A 21 -3.89 10.59 8.72
N GLY A 22 -3.25 9.67 9.49
CA GLY A 22 -1.87 9.29 9.27
C GLY A 22 -1.65 8.84 7.83
N ALA A 23 -0.74 9.49 7.11
CA ALA A 23 -0.25 9.02 5.82
C ALA A 23 0.27 7.58 5.99
N ALA A 24 0.16 6.75 4.93
CA ALA A 24 0.71 5.41 4.95
C ALA A 24 2.23 5.46 5.19
N ASP A 25 2.73 4.52 6.01
CA ASP A 25 4.11 4.47 6.46
C ASP A 25 4.88 3.39 5.70
N ALA A 26 5.72 3.81 4.75
CA ALA A 26 6.53 2.91 3.93
C ALA A 26 7.60 2.17 4.75
N GLU A 27 8.15 2.75 5.82
CA GLU A 27 9.12 2.07 6.69
C GLU A 27 8.45 0.94 7.50
N HIS A 28 7.25 1.19 8.03
CA HIS A 28 6.46 0.13 8.65
C HIS A 28 6.07 -0.93 7.62
N GLY A 29 5.68 -0.52 6.41
CA GLY A 29 5.39 -1.42 5.30
C GLY A 29 6.57 -2.30 4.93
N LYS A 30 7.79 -1.78 4.96
CA LYS A 30 9.03 -2.55 4.76
C LYS A 30 9.19 -3.66 5.80
N ALA A 31 8.93 -3.35 7.07
CA ALA A 31 8.97 -4.37 8.12
C ALA A 31 7.93 -5.46 7.91
N LEU A 32 6.70 -5.08 7.53
CA LEU A 32 5.61 -6.01 7.22
C LEU A 32 5.87 -6.84 5.96
N PHE A 33 6.70 -6.35 5.05
CA PHE A 33 7.05 -7.02 3.80
C PHE A 33 7.99 -8.22 3.98
N ALA A 34 8.62 -8.37 5.14
CA ALA A 34 9.61 -9.43 5.37
C ALA A 34 9.12 -10.84 4.97
N PRO A 35 7.89 -11.29 5.29
CA PRO A 35 7.38 -12.57 4.83
C PRO A 35 7.23 -12.65 3.30
N CYS A 36 6.91 -11.55 2.66
CA CYS A 36 6.76 -11.47 1.19
C CYS A 36 8.12 -11.62 0.50
N ALA A 37 9.15 -11.01 1.06
CA ALA A 37 10.51 -11.06 0.53
C ALA A 37 11.08 -12.49 0.44
N ALA A 38 10.57 -13.42 1.23
CA ALA A 38 11.00 -14.82 1.20
C ALA A 38 10.71 -15.47 -0.17
N CYS A 39 9.64 -15.07 -0.85
CA CYS A 39 9.25 -15.60 -2.15
C CYS A 39 9.53 -14.62 -3.30
N HIS A 40 9.43 -13.31 -3.05
CA HIS A 40 9.63 -12.26 -4.05
C HIS A 40 11.08 -11.75 -4.03
N THR A 41 11.99 -12.57 -4.50
CA THR A 41 13.43 -12.27 -4.56
C THR A 41 13.88 -11.87 -5.96
N ASP A 42 15.14 -11.45 -6.10
CA ASP A 42 15.77 -11.18 -7.40
C ASP A 42 16.26 -12.45 -8.12
N ARG A 43 16.10 -13.61 -7.51
CA ARG A 43 16.58 -14.87 -8.06
C ARG A 43 15.71 -15.34 -9.22
N ALA A 44 16.32 -15.96 -10.22
CA ALA A 44 15.62 -16.52 -11.36
C ALA A 44 14.69 -17.70 -10.98
N ASP A 45 14.99 -18.39 -9.88
CA ASP A 45 14.22 -19.52 -9.34
C ASP A 45 13.29 -19.12 -8.19
N ALA A 46 13.01 -17.82 -8.01
CA ALA A 46 12.14 -17.34 -6.96
C ALA A 46 10.71 -17.89 -7.12
N LEU A 47 10.06 -18.15 -5.99
CA LEU A 47 8.69 -18.68 -5.96
C LEU A 47 7.65 -17.67 -6.44
N GLY A 48 7.91 -16.37 -6.27
CA GLY A 48 7.08 -15.28 -6.75
C GLY A 48 7.82 -14.38 -7.74
N PRO A 49 7.09 -13.54 -8.48
CA PRO A 49 7.70 -12.61 -9.41
C PRO A 49 8.47 -11.50 -8.68
N ASN A 50 9.48 -10.94 -9.34
CA ASN A 50 10.18 -9.76 -8.85
C ASN A 50 9.21 -8.57 -8.75
N LEU A 51 9.18 -7.89 -7.62
CA LEU A 51 8.26 -6.77 -7.35
C LEU A 51 8.86 -5.39 -7.63
N LYS A 52 10.10 -5.30 -8.13
CA LYS A 52 10.64 -4.01 -8.57
C LYS A 52 9.76 -3.44 -9.68
N GLY A 53 9.31 -2.20 -9.50
CA GLY A 53 8.41 -1.55 -10.46
C GLY A 53 6.99 -2.12 -10.52
N VAL A 54 6.56 -2.88 -9.51
CA VAL A 54 5.22 -3.50 -9.50
C VAL A 54 4.09 -2.49 -9.53
N PHE A 55 4.26 -1.36 -8.84
CA PHE A 55 3.24 -0.30 -8.86
C PHE A 55 3.07 0.28 -10.26
N GLY A 56 1.85 0.24 -10.77
CA GLY A 56 1.51 0.67 -12.12
C GLY A 56 1.77 -0.37 -13.22
N ARG A 57 2.32 -1.53 -12.90
CA ARG A 57 2.58 -2.62 -13.83
C ARG A 57 1.31 -3.44 -14.11
N LYS A 58 1.17 -3.93 -15.33
CA LYS A 58 0.09 -4.89 -15.64
C LYS A 58 0.31 -6.23 -14.95
N SER A 59 -0.78 -6.89 -14.58
CA SER A 59 -0.71 -8.27 -14.08
C SER A 59 -0.10 -9.20 -15.13
N ALA A 60 0.69 -10.18 -14.67
CA ALA A 60 1.37 -11.15 -15.51
C ALA A 60 2.28 -10.52 -16.59
N ALA A 61 2.91 -9.38 -16.31
CA ALA A 61 3.67 -8.64 -17.32
C ALA A 61 5.12 -9.11 -17.49
N LEU A 62 5.72 -9.79 -16.52
CA LEU A 62 7.11 -10.23 -16.62
C LEU A 62 7.24 -11.47 -17.49
N ASP A 63 8.15 -11.42 -18.46
CA ASP A 63 8.37 -12.54 -19.40
C ASP A 63 9.16 -13.69 -18.78
N ASP A 64 9.95 -13.39 -17.75
CA ASP A 64 10.84 -14.34 -17.05
C ASP A 64 10.20 -15.04 -15.86
N TYR A 65 8.91 -14.82 -15.62
CA TYR A 65 8.17 -15.49 -14.55
C TYR A 65 6.96 -16.25 -15.09
N ARG A 66 6.78 -17.49 -14.61
CA ARG A 66 5.65 -18.33 -15.00
C ARG A 66 4.44 -18.08 -14.11
N TYR A 67 3.56 -17.19 -14.55
CA TYR A 67 2.30 -16.91 -13.86
C TYR A 67 1.26 -18.04 -14.00
N SER A 68 0.32 -18.09 -13.04
CA SER A 68 -0.88 -18.92 -13.17
C SER A 68 -1.73 -18.47 -14.36
N ASN A 69 -2.53 -19.38 -14.90
CA ASN A 69 -3.50 -19.01 -15.94
C ASN A 69 -4.52 -17.97 -15.42
N ALA A 70 -4.91 -18.07 -14.14
CA ALA A 70 -5.79 -17.09 -13.51
C ALA A 70 -5.16 -15.69 -13.54
N MET A 71 -3.88 -15.56 -13.17
CA MET A 71 -3.20 -14.25 -13.19
C MET A 71 -3.05 -13.70 -14.61
N LYS A 72 -2.76 -14.56 -15.59
CA LYS A 72 -2.68 -14.15 -17.01
C LYS A 72 -4.01 -13.61 -17.54
N ARG A 73 -5.14 -14.13 -17.05
CA ARG A 73 -6.49 -13.68 -17.46
C ARG A 73 -7.03 -12.53 -16.64
N ALA A 74 -6.38 -12.15 -15.55
CA ALA A 74 -6.91 -11.17 -14.61
C ALA A 74 -7.03 -9.76 -15.19
N ASN A 75 -6.16 -9.38 -16.13
CA ASN A 75 -6.16 -8.07 -16.80
C ASN A 75 -6.20 -6.88 -15.82
N LEU A 76 -5.37 -6.94 -14.79
CA LEU A 76 -5.28 -5.88 -13.78
C LEU A 76 -4.10 -4.95 -14.08
N VAL A 77 -4.21 -3.72 -13.61
CA VAL A 77 -3.07 -2.84 -13.35
C VAL A 77 -2.86 -2.79 -11.85
N TRP A 78 -1.62 -2.98 -11.39
CA TRP A 78 -1.28 -2.95 -9.97
C TRP A 78 -1.23 -1.51 -9.45
N ASP A 79 -2.38 -0.88 -9.39
CA ASP A 79 -2.60 0.42 -8.75
C ASP A 79 -2.91 0.25 -7.24
N ASP A 80 -3.18 1.35 -6.55
CA ASP A 80 -3.51 1.33 -5.12
C ASP A 80 -4.67 0.38 -4.80
N GLU A 81 -5.76 0.47 -5.55
CA GLU A 81 -6.97 -0.32 -5.29
C GLU A 81 -6.73 -1.81 -5.49
N ASN A 82 -6.12 -2.19 -6.62
CA ASN A 82 -5.88 -3.58 -6.95
C ASN A 82 -4.81 -4.22 -6.06
N LEU A 83 -3.76 -3.49 -5.69
CA LEU A 83 -2.75 -3.97 -4.74
C LEU A 83 -3.37 -4.19 -3.36
N ARG A 84 -4.16 -3.26 -2.85
CA ARG A 84 -4.86 -3.42 -1.57
C ARG A 84 -5.78 -4.63 -1.59
N ALA A 85 -6.61 -4.77 -2.59
CA ALA A 85 -7.54 -5.88 -2.71
C ALA A 85 -6.81 -7.23 -2.78
N TYR A 86 -5.72 -7.30 -3.54
CA TYR A 86 -4.94 -8.52 -3.70
C TYR A 86 -4.20 -8.92 -2.41
N ILE A 87 -3.57 -7.97 -1.72
CA ILE A 87 -2.86 -8.23 -0.46
C ILE A 87 -3.85 -8.63 0.64
N ARG A 88 -5.03 -8.05 0.67
CA ARG A 88 -6.07 -8.41 1.66
C ARG A 88 -6.61 -9.81 1.47
N ASP A 89 -6.86 -10.20 0.25
CA ASP A 89 -7.44 -11.49 -0.10
C ASP A 89 -6.99 -11.92 -1.51
N PRO A 90 -5.82 -12.55 -1.62
CA PRO A 90 -5.29 -12.94 -2.94
C PRO A 90 -6.23 -13.84 -3.74
N GLN A 91 -6.83 -14.84 -3.10
CA GLN A 91 -7.74 -15.76 -3.79
C GLN A 91 -9.09 -15.12 -4.09
N GLY A 92 -9.55 -14.19 -3.27
CA GLY A 92 -10.75 -13.42 -3.55
C GLY A 92 -10.59 -12.48 -4.74
N LYS A 93 -9.40 -11.85 -4.88
CA LYS A 93 -9.13 -10.93 -5.98
C LYS A 93 -8.80 -11.66 -7.30
N VAL A 94 -7.98 -12.69 -7.25
CA VAL A 94 -7.58 -13.50 -8.41
C VAL A 94 -7.70 -14.99 -8.04
N LYS A 95 -8.90 -15.51 -8.13
CA LYS A 95 -9.18 -16.92 -7.82
C LYS A 95 -8.39 -17.84 -8.73
N GLY A 96 -7.65 -18.76 -8.13
CA GLY A 96 -6.79 -19.69 -8.84
C GLY A 96 -5.35 -19.19 -9.03
N ASN A 97 -4.96 -18.07 -8.41
CA ASN A 97 -3.56 -17.68 -8.35
C ASN A 97 -2.76 -18.67 -7.50
N ARG A 98 -1.44 -18.71 -7.73
CA ARG A 98 -0.53 -19.65 -7.06
C ARG A 98 0.21 -19.08 -5.86
N MET A 99 -0.09 -17.88 -5.42
CA MET A 99 0.54 -17.28 -4.25
C MET A 99 0.01 -17.93 -2.97
N PRO A 100 0.82 -18.67 -2.20
CA PRO A 100 0.36 -19.39 -1.01
C PRO A 100 0.32 -18.45 0.22
N TYR A 101 -0.42 -17.35 0.11
CA TYR A 101 -0.56 -16.32 1.13
C TYR A 101 -2.03 -16.08 1.42
N GLY A 102 -2.40 -16.14 2.69
CA GLY A 102 -3.81 -16.07 3.11
C GLY A 102 -4.41 -14.68 3.13
N GLY A 103 -3.58 -13.65 3.04
CA GLY A 103 -4.05 -12.26 3.09
C GLY A 103 -3.68 -11.53 4.39
N MET A 104 -3.83 -10.21 4.35
CA MET A 104 -3.56 -9.29 5.46
C MET A 104 -4.85 -8.58 5.86
N ASN A 105 -5.28 -8.74 7.10
CA ASN A 105 -6.61 -8.27 7.54
C ASN A 105 -6.62 -6.79 7.96
N ASP A 106 -5.52 -6.29 8.53
CA ASP A 106 -5.45 -4.90 9.00
C ASP A 106 -5.30 -3.94 7.82
N GLY A 107 -6.28 -3.04 7.66
CA GLY A 107 -6.30 -2.11 6.52
C GLY A 107 -5.15 -1.09 6.54
N LYS A 108 -4.70 -0.67 7.73
CA LYS A 108 -3.56 0.22 7.83
C LYS A 108 -2.27 -0.47 7.45
N ASP A 109 -2.08 -1.71 7.88
CA ASP A 109 -0.93 -2.52 7.49
C ASP A 109 -0.87 -2.73 5.98
N VAL A 110 -2.02 -3.00 5.36
CA VAL A 110 -2.13 -3.10 3.89
C VAL A 110 -1.70 -1.80 3.22
N ASP A 111 -2.17 -0.66 3.71
CA ASP A 111 -1.80 0.66 3.16
C ASP A 111 -0.30 0.92 3.30
N ASP A 112 0.30 0.55 4.43
CA ASP A 112 1.73 0.71 4.67
C ASP A 112 2.56 -0.19 3.74
N VAL A 113 2.14 -1.44 3.53
CA VAL A 113 2.80 -2.34 2.56
C VAL A 113 2.70 -1.80 1.13
N VAL A 114 1.54 -1.28 0.72
CA VAL A 114 1.38 -0.66 -0.60
C VAL A 114 2.29 0.56 -0.75
N ALA A 115 2.39 1.40 0.30
CA ALA A 115 3.34 2.52 0.30
C ALA A 115 4.79 2.06 0.11
N TYR A 116 5.18 0.96 0.75
CA TYR A 116 6.50 0.37 0.55
C TYR A 116 6.69 -0.15 -0.89
N LEU A 117 5.71 -0.86 -1.44
CA LEU A 117 5.78 -1.38 -2.81
C LEU A 117 6.01 -0.26 -3.85
N LYS A 118 5.45 0.92 -3.63
CA LYS A 118 5.69 2.10 -4.48
C LYS A 118 7.15 2.55 -4.51
N THR A 119 7.93 2.22 -3.49
CA THR A 119 9.36 2.57 -3.39
C THR A 119 10.26 1.62 -4.17
N LEU A 120 9.77 0.45 -4.57
CA LEU A 120 10.54 -0.56 -5.29
C LEU A 120 10.67 -0.17 -6.77
N LYS A 121 11.88 0.21 -7.17
CA LYS A 121 12.21 0.64 -8.53
C LYS A 121 13.19 -0.33 -9.21
#